data_c62916d2172b1b5c287a8fb1bd7a3330
#
_entry.id   c62916d2172b1b5c287a8fb1bd7a3330
#
_cell.length_a   1.000
_cell.length_b   1.000
_cell.length_c   1.000
_cell.angle_alpha   90.00
_cell.angle_beta   90.00
_cell.angle_gamma   90.00
#
_symmetry.space_group_name_H-M   'P 1'
#
loop_
_entity.id
_entity.type
_entity.pdbx_description
1 polymer ?
#
loop_
_entity_poly.entity_id
_entity_poly.type
_entity_poly.pdbx_seq_one_letter_code
_entity_poly.pdbx_strand_id
1 'polypeptide(L)'
;HVLYIIDEASGVSDKVFEPVLGALTTEDSRHLMMGNPTRLSGFFYDSHHKARSEYHAMHVDGRDSEHVSPKFVDKIIKMFGEDSDVFRVRVAGQFPKSTPDSLIAMEWCEEAAKVQASAAGLRIDIGIDVARYGDDSSVLYPLADKVQSLPYEIYHHNRTTEIAGYAAMMIKRYAVQERVNTIRVKVDCDGLGVGVYDNLYDAAGKIMEEAHTERCRLAKRDPEYAAGWPDSQDIPPLDLEIVECHFGGAGGKVDEDDPVEYSNSTGLMWGKVRQFLKDGRLQLADDDALFSQLTNRRYMVSKDGKIELERKEAMKKRGLQSPDIADALALALYDPEEPLPFGDSGLGKDS
;
A
#
# COMPACT_ATOMS: atom_id res chain seq x y z
N HIS A 1 -38.99 -17.62 -28.34
CA HIS A 1 -38.29 -16.37 -28.07
C HIS A 1 -38.13 -16.17 -26.56
N VAL A 2 -36.92 -16.02 -26.11
CA VAL A 2 -36.58 -15.75 -24.70
C VAL A 2 -35.78 -14.46 -24.61
N LEU A 3 -36.19 -13.57 -23.71
CA LEU A 3 -35.43 -12.37 -23.36
C LEU A 3 -35.13 -12.39 -21.86
N TYR A 4 -33.88 -12.45 -21.50
CA TYR A 4 -33.43 -12.26 -20.13
C TYR A 4 -33.01 -10.79 -19.94
N ILE A 5 -33.49 -10.18 -18.87
CA ILE A 5 -33.11 -8.82 -18.50
C ILE A 5 -32.40 -8.90 -17.14
N ILE A 6 -31.19 -8.42 -17.08
CA ILE A 6 -30.36 -8.37 -15.87
C ILE A 6 -30.07 -6.90 -15.58
N ASP A 7 -30.74 -6.37 -14.58
CA ASP A 7 -30.53 -5.04 -14.08
C ASP A 7 -29.40 -5.06 -13.02
N GLU A 8 -28.69 -3.94 -12.85
CA GLU A 8 -27.51 -3.82 -12.00
C GLU A 8 -26.45 -4.93 -12.26
N ALA A 9 -26.28 -5.28 -13.53
CA ALA A 9 -25.51 -6.45 -13.98
C ALA A 9 -24.05 -6.47 -13.50
N SER A 10 -23.44 -5.31 -13.29
CA SER A 10 -22.08 -5.21 -12.73
C SER A 10 -21.96 -5.77 -11.31
N GLY A 11 -23.06 -5.71 -10.54
CA GLY A 11 -23.14 -6.23 -9.17
C GLY A 11 -23.45 -7.72 -9.07
N VAL A 12 -23.96 -8.33 -10.14
CA VAL A 12 -24.43 -9.72 -10.16
C VAL A 12 -23.26 -10.70 -10.22
N SER A 13 -23.34 -11.78 -9.44
CA SER A 13 -22.32 -12.85 -9.44
C SER A 13 -22.33 -13.63 -10.76
N ASP A 14 -21.14 -14.00 -11.26
CA ASP A 14 -20.98 -14.80 -12.50
C ASP A 14 -21.76 -16.11 -12.47
N LYS A 15 -21.96 -16.70 -11.30
CA LYS A 15 -22.79 -17.90 -11.10
C LYS A 15 -24.26 -17.74 -11.55
N VAL A 16 -24.77 -16.51 -11.61
CA VAL A 16 -26.13 -16.21 -12.10
C VAL A 16 -26.16 -16.19 -13.63
N PHE A 17 -25.05 -15.79 -14.27
CA PHE A 17 -24.97 -15.74 -15.73
C PHE A 17 -24.81 -17.12 -16.37
N GLU A 18 -24.12 -18.07 -15.71
CA GLU A 18 -23.92 -19.43 -16.24
C GLU A 18 -25.23 -20.13 -16.66
N PRO A 19 -26.31 -20.19 -15.82
CA PRO A 19 -27.57 -20.75 -16.22
C PRO A 19 -28.27 -19.98 -17.34
N VAL A 20 -28.13 -18.64 -17.36
CA VAL A 20 -28.72 -17.79 -18.41
C VAL A 20 -28.12 -18.14 -19.77
N LEU A 21 -26.81 -18.31 -19.85
CA LEU A 21 -26.11 -18.72 -21.09
C LEU A 21 -26.60 -20.12 -21.56
N GLY A 22 -26.79 -21.05 -20.61
CA GLY A 22 -27.30 -22.38 -20.92
C GLY A 22 -28.77 -22.36 -21.47
N ALA A 23 -29.53 -21.31 -21.16
CA ALA A 23 -30.90 -21.15 -21.63
C ALA A 23 -30.99 -20.37 -22.97
N LEU A 24 -29.91 -19.73 -23.43
CA LEU A 24 -29.86 -18.99 -24.71
C LEU A 24 -29.50 -19.90 -25.89
N THR A 25 -30.11 -21.07 -25.98
CA THR A 25 -29.78 -22.10 -26.98
C THR A 25 -30.49 -21.94 -28.34
N THR A 26 -31.44 -21.02 -28.44
CA THR A 26 -32.19 -20.76 -29.67
C THR A 26 -31.74 -19.47 -30.32
N GLU A 27 -31.77 -19.41 -31.68
CA GLU A 27 -31.31 -18.23 -32.45
C GLU A 27 -32.03 -16.92 -32.06
N ASP A 28 -33.25 -17.01 -31.59
CA ASP A 28 -34.10 -15.89 -31.19
C ASP A 28 -34.00 -15.52 -29.71
N SER A 29 -33.16 -16.20 -28.97
CA SER A 29 -32.89 -15.85 -27.56
C SER A 29 -31.99 -14.65 -27.45
N ARG A 30 -32.30 -13.75 -26.54
CA ARG A 30 -31.52 -12.54 -26.25
C ARG A 30 -31.38 -12.34 -24.76
N HIS A 31 -30.29 -11.70 -24.35
CA HIS A 31 -30.24 -11.14 -23.02
C HIS A 31 -29.82 -9.66 -23.07
N LEU A 32 -30.36 -8.87 -22.19
CA LEU A 32 -30.06 -7.47 -21.97
C LEU A 32 -29.45 -7.33 -20.57
N MET A 33 -28.26 -6.79 -20.54
CA MET A 33 -27.56 -6.41 -19.29
C MET A 33 -27.49 -4.90 -19.21
N MET A 34 -27.85 -4.33 -18.08
CA MET A 34 -27.72 -2.89 -17.84
C MET A 34 -27.30 -2.64 -16.41
N GLY A 35 -26.69 -1.48 -16.15
CA GLY A 35 -26.24 -1.06 -14.83
C GLY A 35 -25.04 -0.13 -14.89
N ASN A 36 -24.70 0.42 -13.75
CA ASN A 36 -23.49 1.21 -13.61
C ASN A 36 -22.25 0.30 -13.66
N PRO A 37 -21.19 0.66 -14.40
CA PRO A 37 -20.00 -0.17 -14.55
C PRO A 37 -19.10 -0.09 -13.31
N THR A 38 -19.46 -0.79 -12.23
CA THR A 38 -18.83 -0.65 -10.91
C THR A 38 -17.66 -1.59 -10.68
N ARG A 39 -17.44 -2.60 -11.52
CA ARG A 39 -16.40 -3.62 -11.34
C ARG A 39 -15.53 -3.77 -12.57
N LEU A 40 -14.24 -4.07 -12.35
CA LEU A 40 -13.23 -4.35 -13.39
C LEU A 40 -13.10 -5.86 -13.70
N SER A 41 -14.09 -6.65 -13.33
CA SER A 41 -14.12 -8.09 -13.59
C SER A 41 -15.54 -8.59 -13.64
N GLY A 42 -15.71 -9.82 -14.13
CA GLY A 42 -17.00 -10.48 -14.21
C GLY A 42 -17.69 -10.29 -15.56
N PHE A 43 -18.83 -10.93 -15.70
CA PHE A 43 -19.52 -11.09 -16.98
C PHE A 43 -19.89 -9.77 -17.65
N PHE A 44 -20.36 -8.79 -16.86
CA PHE A 44 -20.72 -7.46 -17.37
C PHE A 44 -19.50 -6.70 -17.89
N TYR A 45 -18.37 -6.74 -17.15
CA TYR A 45 -17.11 -6.16 -17.59
C TYR A 45 -16.60 -6.82 -18.88
N ASP A 46 -16.61 -8.15 -18.89
CA ASP A 46 -16.14 -8.94 -20.03
C ASP A 46 -16.93 -8.66 -21.32
N SER A 47 -18.23 -8.44 -21.21
CA SER A 47 -19.09 -8.09 -22.36
C SER A 47 -18.72 -6.75 -23.01
N HIS A 48 -18.04 -5.86 -22.30
CA HIS A 48 -17.55 -4.60 -22.81
C HIS A 48 -16.06 -4.63 -23.22
N HIS A 49 -15.33 -5.68 -22.85
CA HIS A 49 -13.89 -5.83 -23.09
C HIS A 49 -13.56 -7.09 -23.89
N LYS A 50 -13.13 -8.17 -23.26
CA LYS A 50 -12.62 -9.36 -23.97
C LYS A 50 -13.67 -10.09 -24.82
N ALA A 51 -14.94 -10.03 -24.45
CA ALA A 51 -16.06 -10.63 -25.20
C ALA A 51 -16.85 -9.58 -26.01
N ARG A 52 -16.31 -8.39 -26.22
CA ARG A 52 -16.96 -7.26 -26.90
C ARG A 52 -17.52 -7.62 -28.28
N SER A 53 -16.90 -8.53 -29.00
CA SER A 53 -17.35 -8.96 -30.33
C SER A 53 -18.66 -9.74 -30.32
N GLU A 54 -19.02 -10.32 -29.18
CA GLU A 54 -20.25 -11.12 -29.01
C GLU A 54 -21.45 -10.28 -28.54
N TYR A 55 -21.22 -9.01 -28.18
CA TYR A 55 -22.22 -8.12 -27.60
C TYR A 55 -22.38 -6.82 -28.37
N HIS A 56 -23.61 -6.32 -28.39
CA HIS A 56 -23.88 -4.93 -28.75
C HIS A 56 -23.76 -4.08 -27.49
N ALA A 57 -22.54 -3.66 -27.14
CA ALA A 57 -22.29 -2.85 -25.96
C ALA A 57 -22.54 -1.36 -26.22
N MET A 58 -23.39 -0.78 -25.40
CA MET A 58 -23.76 0.64 -25.43
C MET A 58 -23.18 1.35 -24.20
N HIS A 59 -22.78 2.57 -24.41
CA HIS A 59 -22.28 3.47 -23.35
C HIS A 59 -23.17 4.73 -23.35
N VAL A 60 -23.61 5.14 -22.16
CA VAL A 60 -24.39 6.36 -21.96
C VAL A 60 -23.68 7.24 -20.93
N ASP A 61 -23.34 8.44 -21.33
CA ASP A 61 -22.86 9.48 -20.42
C ASP A 61 -24.07 10.18 -19.78
N GLY A 62 -24.11 10.27 -18.46
CA GLY A 62 -25.21 10.91 -17.75
C GLY A 62 -25.38 12.39 -18.08
N ARG A 63 -24.31 13.07 -18.53
CA ARG A 63 -24.37 14.48 -18.94
C ARG A 63 -25.22 14.69 -20.20
N ASP A 64 -25.34 13.65 -21.04
CA ASP A 64 -26.16 13.66 -22.24
C ASP A 64 -27.64 13.29 -21.97
N SER A 65 -27.97 12.96 -20.72
CA SER A 65 -29.31 12.54 -20.30
C SER A 65 -30.11 13.69 -19.69
N GLU A 66 -31.31 13.92 -20.18
CA GLU A 66 -32.27 14.87 -19.60
C GLU A 66 -32.73 14.50 -18.16
N HIS A 67 -32.53 13.24 -17.76
CA HIS A 67 -32.89 12.75 -16.44
C HIS A 67 -31.79 12.98 -15.37
N VAL A 68 -30.59 13.36 -15.78
CA VAL A 68 -29.48 13.66 -14.85
C VAL A 68 -29.41 15.17 -14.61
N SER A 69 -29.63 15.57 -13.37
CA SER A 69 -29.58 16.97 -12.98
C SER A 69 -28.15 17.54 -13.07
N PRO A 70 -27.92 18.69 -13.74
CA PRO A 70 -26.60 19.37 -13.72
C PRO A 70 -26.08 19.62 -12.31
N LYS A 71 -26.98 19.93 -11.36
CA LYS A 71 -26.60 20.09 -9.93
C LYS A 71 -26.02 18.82 -9.31
N PHE A 72 -26.48 17.66 -9.74
CA PHE A 72 -25.91 16.37 -9.29
C PHE A 72 -24.51 16.21 -9.85
N VAL A 73 -24.29 16.49 -11.13
CA VAL A 73 -22.97 16.44 -11.78
C VAL A 73 -21.98 17.37 -11.06
N ASP A 74 -22.36 18.63 -10.85
CA ASP A 74 -21.54 19.64 -10.17
C ASP A 74 -21.20 19.19 -8.73
N LYS A 75 -22.16 18.57 -8.02
CA LYS A 75 -21.94 18.04 -6.68
C LYS A 75 -20.91 16.92 -6.68
N ILE A 76 -20.99 15.98 -7.63
CA ILE A 76 -20.03 14.85 -7.75
C ILE A 76 -18.63 15.39 -8.09
N ILE A 77 -18.53 16.33 -9.02
CA ILE A 77 -17.24 16.98 -9.38
C ILE A 77 -16.64 17.68 -8.15
N LYS A 78 -17.44 18.43 -7.44
CA LYS A 78 -16.96 19.17 -6.26
C LYS A 78 -16.50 18.25 -5.12
N MET A 79 -17.17 17.11 -4.92
CA MET A 79 -16.86 16.19 -3.82
C MET A 79 -15.71 15.25 -4.14
N PHE A 80 -15.61 14.78 -5.38
CA PHE A 80 -14.71 13.68 -5.75
C PHE A 80 -13.72 14.04 -6.86
N GLY A 81 -13.95 15.11 -7.62
CA GLY A 81 -13.20 15.47 -8.82
C GLY A 81 -13.72 14.79 -10.08
N GLU A 82 -13.51 15.43 -11.24
CA GLU A 82 -13.96 14.92 -12.55
C GLU A 82 -13.18 13.67 -12.99
N ASP A 83 -11.92 13.52 -12.57
CA ASP A 83 -11.09 12.35 -12.89
C ASP A 83 -11.28 11.16 -11.94
N SER A 84 -12.17 11.29 -10.95
CA SER A 84 -12.41 10.24 -9.96
C SER A 84 -13.21 9.07 -10.53
N ASP A 85 -13.01 7.86 -9.97
CA ASP A 85 -13.81 6.69 -10.33
C ASP A 85 -15.29 6.84 -9.97
N VAL A 86 -15.60 7.64 -8.95
CA VAL A 86 -17.00 7.97 -8.60
C VAL A 86 -17.66 8.76 -9.74
N PHE A 87 -16.97 9.75 -10.31
CA PHE A 87 -17.45 10.50 -11.46
C PHE A 87 -17.56 9.60 -12.71
N ARG A 88 -16.52 8.81 -13.00
CA ARG A 88 -16.53 7.88 -14.15
C ARG A 88 -17.71 6.94 -14.11
N VAL A 89 -17.95 6.30 -12.97
CA VAL A 89 -19.03 5.30 -12.82
C VAL A 89 -20.42 5.94 -12.77
N ARG A 90 -20.60 7.00 -11.96
CA ARG A 90 -21.93 7.53 -11.64
C ARG A 90 -22.40 8.63 -12.59
N VAL A 91 -21.49 9.29 -13.28
CA VAL A 91 -21.80 10.37 -14.21
C VAL A 91 -21.44 9.99 -15.64
N ALA A 92 -20.17 9.64 -15.88
CA ALA A 92 -19.69 9.38 -17.23
C ALA A 92 -20.09 7.98 -17.75
N GLY A 93 -20.67 7.07 -16.95
CA GLY A 93 -21.05 5.70 -17.35
C GLY A 93 -19.88 4.84 -17.79
N GLN A 94 -18.67 5.16 -17.34
CA GLN A 94 -17.43 4.48 -17.70
C GLN A 94 -17.00 3.54 -16.60
N PHE A 95 -16.32 2.45 -16.97
CA PHE A 95 -15.68 1.59 -15.97
C PHE A 95 -14.63 2.39 -15.18
N PRO A 96 -14.49 2.11 -13.87
CA PRO A 96 -13.46 2.76 -13.06
C PRO A 96 -12.06 2.39 -13.60
N LYS A 97 -11.07 3.20 -13.27
CA LYS A 97 -9.67 2.84 -13.48
C LYS A 97 -9.20 1.84 -12.41
N SER A 98 -9.82 1.90 -11.23
CA SER A 98 -9.66 0.98 -10.11
C SER A 98 -11.02 0.53 -9.56
N THR A 99 -11.08 -0.44 -8.64
CA THR A 99 -12.32 -0.76 -7.92
C THR A 99 -12.79 0.46 -7.13
N PRO A 100 -14.10 0.84 -7.16
CA PRO A 100 -14.59 2.10 -6.57
C PRO A 100 -14.34 2.26 -5.07
N ASP A 101 -14.12 1.15 -4.39
CA ASP A 101 -13.82 1.03 -2.97
C ASP A 101 -12.33 0.70 -2.69
N SER A 102 -11.48 0.73 -3.71
CA SER A 102 -10.02 0.61 -3.53
C SER A 102 -9.45 1.92 -2.98
N LEU A 103 -8.58 1.80 -1.97
CA LEU A 103 -7.91 2.96 -1.40
C LEU A 103 -6.89 3.57 -2.37
N ILE A 104 -6.21 2.73 -3.14
CA ILE A 104 -5.12 3.10 -4.06
C ILE A 104 -5.52 2.67 -5.47
N ALA A 105 -5.43 3.61 -6.41
CA ALA A 105 -5.75 3.36 -7.81
C ALA A 105 -4.57 2.66 -8.53
N MET A 106 -4.87 1.73 -9.43
CA MET A 106 -3.86 1.05 -10.25
C MET A 106 -3.02 2.04 -11.06
N GLU A 107 -3.67 3.06 -11.63
CA GLU A 107 -3.01 4.12 -12.38
C GLU A 107 -1.87 4.80 -11.60
N TRP A 108 -2.07 5.03 -10.31
CA TRP A 108 -1.00 5.64 -9.49
C TRP A 108 0.19 4.70 -9.27
N CYS A 109 -0.07 3.39 -9.18
CA CYS A 109 1.00 2.38 -9.09
C CYS A 109 1.79 2.29 -10.41
N GLU A 110 1.09 2.27 -11.55
CA GLU A 110 1.69 2.26 -12.88
C GLU A 110 2.50 3.53 -13.16
N GLU A 111 2.01 4.69 -12.75
CA GLU A 111 2.75 5.95 -12.86
C GLU A 111 3.98 5.94 -11.94
N ALA A 112 3.86 5.43 -10.71
CA ALA A 112 4.96 5.31 -9.76
C ALA A 112 6.09 4.41 -10.27
N ALA A 113 5.78 3.38 -11.07
CA ALA A 113 6.79 2.53 -11.71
C ALA A 113 7.58 3.25 -12.82
N LYS A 114 7.03 4.32 -13.39
CA LYS A 114 7.68 5.13 -14.43
C LYS A 114 8.50 6.29 -13.86
N VAL A 115 8.28 6.63 -12.58
CA VAL A 115 9.02 7.71 -11.90
C VAL A 115 10.48 7.32 -11.80
N GLN A 116 11.35 8.22 -12.22
CA GLN A 116 12.78 8.13 -11.95
C GLN A 116 13.06 8.95 -10.68
N ALA A 117 13.05 8.28 -9.52
CA ALA A 117 13.43 8.95 -8.30
C ALA A 117 14.94 9.19 -8.27
N SER A 118 15.33 10.36 -7.82
CA SER A 118 16.71 10.67 -7.49
C SER A 118 16.85 10.63 -5.97
N ALA A 119 16.88 9.42 -5.40
CA ALA A 119 17.25 9.26 -4.01
C ALA A 119 18.74 9.62 -3.88
N ALA A 120 19.07 10.49 -2.92
CA ALA A 120 20.45 10.81 -2.60
C ALA A 120 21.14 9.63 -1.89
N GLY A 121 20.37 8.61 -1.47
CA GLY A 121 20.87 7.41 -0.79
C GLY A 121 21.40 7.68 0.62
N LEU A 122 20.99 8.77 1.25
CA LEU A 122 21.49 9.18 2.56
C LEU A 122 20.83 8.42 3.70
N ARG A 123 19.59 7.98 3.49
CA ARG A 123 18.77 7.30 4.50
C ARG A 123 18.01 6.10 3.91
N ILE A 124 17.97 5.02 4.67
CA ILE A 124 17.10 3.88 4.37
C ILE A 124 16.09 3.71 5.50
N ASP A 125 14.81 3.65 5.13
CA ASP A 125 13.73 3.23 6.02
C ASP A 125 13.34 1.78 5.65
N ILE A 126 13.35 0.86 6.64
CA ILE A 126 13.00 -0.56 6.44
C ILE A 126 11.73 -0.84 7.21
N GLY A 127 10.65 -1.16 6.51
CA GLY A 127 9.42 -1.65 7.14
C GLY A 127 9.45 -3.17 7.26
N ILE A 128 9.08 -3.69 8.42
CA ILE A 128 9.04 -5.13 8.69
C ILE A 128 7.63 -5.53 9.14
N ASP A 129 6.91 -6.22 8.25
CA ASP A 129 5.66 -6.94 8.61
C ASP A 129 6.01 -8.39 8.93
N VAL A 130 5.59 -8.90 10.10
CA VAL A 130 6.02 -10.20 10.63
C VAL A 130 4.86 -11.18 10.67
N ALA A 131 4.99 -12.28 9.92
CA ALA A 131 4.07 -13.40 9.98
C ALA A 131 4.72 -14.64 10.62
N ARG A 132 3.90 -15.53 11.22
CA ARG A 132 4.42 -16.71 11.93
C ARG A 132 4.28 -18.00 11.16
N TYR A 133 3.06 -18.47 11.03
CA TYR A 133 2.70 -19.75 10.41
C TYR A 133 1.43 -19.58 9.61
N GLY A 134 1.34 -20.27 8.47
CA GLY A 134 0.22 -20.19 7.56
C GLY A 134 0.64 -19.62 6.20
N ASP A 135 -0.29 -19.02 5.50
CA ASP A 135 -0.09 -18.49 4.15
C ASP A 135 0.48 -17.05 4.14
N ASP A 136 0.63 -16.43 5.31
CA ASP A 136 1.15 -15.07 5.44
C ASP A 136 2.69 -15.08 5.47
N SER A 137 3.31 -14.02 4.95
CA SER A 137 4.76 -13.90 4.78
C SER A 137 5.32 -12.79 5.66
N SER A 138 6.53 -13.00 6.20
CA SER A 138 7.29 -11.89 6.76
C SER A 138 8.00 -11.15 5.64
N VAL A 139 7.87 -9.83 5.61
CA VAL A 139 8.42 -8.98 4.57
C VAL A 139 9.31 -7.91 5.16
N LEU A 140 10.51 -7.75 4.57
CA LEU A 140 11.42 -6.65 4.82
C LEU A 140 11.41 -5.72 3.60
N TYR A 141 10.88 -4.52 3.75
CA TYR A 141 10.71 -3.57 2.66
C TYR A 141 11.60 -2.33 2.86
N PRO A 142 12.73 -2.22 2.13
CA PRO A 142 13.60 -1.07 2.21
C PRO A 142 13.15 0.05 1.25
N LEU A 143 13.26 1.30 1.72
CA LEU A 143 12.87 2.50 0.99
C LEU A 143 13.96 3.56 1.15
N ALA A 144 14.55 4.02 0.04
CA ALA A 144 15.57 5.05 0.06
C ALA A 144 14.93 6.45 0.10
N ASP A 145 15.35 7.27 1.07
CA ASP A 145 14.92 8.65 1.29
C ASP A 145 13.40 8.85 1.26
N LYS A 146 12.62 7.79 1.51
CA LYS A 146 11.16 7.72 1.41
C LYS A 146 10.58 8.00 0.02
N VAL A 147 11.39 7.95 -1.00
CA VAL A 147 10.95 8.24 -2.38
C VAL A 147 11.23 7.11 -3.37
N GLN A 148 12.16 6.21 -3.07
CA GLN A 148 12.55 5.12 -3.95
C GLN A 148 12.43 3.77 -3.29
N SER A 149 11.58 2.92 -3.85
CA SER A 149 11.49 1.51 -3.49
C SER A 149 12.75 0.76 -3.90
N LEU A 150 13.30 0.00 -2.96
CA LEU A 150 14.40 -0.92 -3.21
C LEU A 150 13.91 -2.37 -3.19
N PRO A 151 14.68 -3.35 -3.68
CA PRO A 151 14.27 -4.74 -3.65
C PRO A 151 13.94 -5.23 -2.24
N TYR A 152 12.69 -5.62 -2.02
CA TYR A 152 12.21 -6.19 -0.76
C TYR A 152 12.51 -7.69 -0.67
N GLU A 153 12.47 -8.25 0.52
CA GLU A 153 12.73 -9.65 0.80
C GLU A 153 11.53 -10.29 1.50
N ILE A 154 11.14 -11.50 1.05
CA ILE A 154 10.00 -12.26 1.59
C ILE A 154 10.50 -13.53 2.24
N TYR A 155 9.99 -13.83 3.44
CA TYR A 155 10.36 -14.99 4.22
C TYR A 155 9.12 -15.75 4.71
N HIS A 156 9.17 -17.08 4.65
CA HIS A 156 8.08 -17.95 5.05
C HIS A 156 8.51 -18.87 6.20
N HIS A 157 7.62 -19.09 7.17
CA HIS A 157 7.81 -20.05 8.25
C HIS A 157 9.06 -19.84 9.12
N ASN A 158 9.52 -18.60 9.27
CA ASN A 158 10.71 -18.27 10.05
C ASN A 158 10.39 -17.94 11.50
N ARG A 159 11.41 -18.14 12.37
CA ARG A 159 11.37 -17.66 13.74
C ARG A 159 11.65 -16.15 13.81
N THR A 160 11.17 -15.49 14.84
CA THR A 160 11.43 -14.04 15.05
C THR A 160 12.94 -13.72 15.10
N THR A 161 13.74 -14.62 15.67
CA THR A 161 15.22 -14.48 15.69
C THR A 161 15.85 -14.58 14.32
N GLU A 162 15.27 -15.38 13.41
CA GLU A 162 15.76 -15.50 12.02
C GLU A 162 15.42 -14.23 11.23
N ILE A 163 14.19 -13.72 11.37
CA ILE A 163 13.76 -12.46 10.73
C ILE A 163 14.64 -11.30 11.22
N ALA A 164 14.90 -11.20 12.52
CA ALA A 164 15.82 -10.22 13.08
C ALA A 164 17.24 -10.37 12.51
N GLY A 165 17.70 -11.62 12.31
CA GLY A 165 18.98 -11.91 11.66
C GLY A 165 19.03 -11.42 10.20
N TYR A 166 17.99 -11.67 9.41
CA TYR A 166 17.89 -11.18 8.03
C TYR A 166 17.84 -9.65 7.97
N ALA A 167 17.08 -9.01 8.87
CA ALA A 167 17.06 -7.55 8.98
C ALA A 167 18.46 -6.99 9.33
N ALA A 168 19.18 -7.61 10.26
CA ALA A 168 20.56 -7.22 10.60
C ALA A 168 21.50 -7.38 9.39
N MET A 169 21.33 -8.40 8.57
CA MET A 169 22.10 -8.57 7.33
C MET A 169 21.76 -7.47 6.31
N MET A 170 20.50 -7.15 6.14
CA MET A 170 20.04 -6.07 5.26
C MET A 170 20.60 -4.71 5.71
N ILE A 171 20.52 -4.40 7.00
CA ILE A 171 21.09 -3.19 7.60
C ILE A 171 22.60 -3.09 7.27
N LYS A 172 23.37 -4.16 7.54
CA LYS A 172 24.81 -4.17 7.28
C LYS A 172 25.11 -4.02 5.78
N ARG A 173 24.31 -4.64 4.89
CA ARG A 173 24.48 -4.48 3.44
C ARG A 173 24.35 -3.03 3.03
N TYR A 174 23.29 -2.33 3.42
CA TYR A 174 23.11 -0.91 3.09
C TYR A 174 24.17 -0.03 3.76
N ALA A 175 24.44 -0.27 5.04
CA ALA A 175 25.43 0.50 5.77
C ALA A 175 26.83 0.39 5.16
N VAL A 176 27.26 -0.80 4.78
CA VAL A 176 28.64 -1.05 4.34
C VAL A 176 28.78 -0.92 2.82
N GLN A 177 27.95 -1.64 2.04
CA GLN A 177 28.11 -1.67 0.59
C GLN A 177 27.59 -0.39 -0.08
N GLU A 178 26.45 0.11 0.36
CA GLU A 178 25.82 1.31 -0.19
C GLU A 178 26.23 2.60 0.57
N ARG A 179 27.04 2.47 1.62
CA ARG A 179 27.55 3.58 2.46
C ARG A 179 26.46 4.47 3.07
N VAL A 180 25.30 3.89 3.35
CA VAL A 180 24.18 4.61 3.95
C VAL A 180 24.47 4.93 5.41
N ASN A 181 24.33 6.19 5.82
CA ASN A 181 24.67 6.63 7.18
C ASN A 181 23.53 6.49 8.17
N THR A 182 22.28 6.67 7.72
CA THR A 182 21.09 6.62 8.59
C THR A 182 20.16 5.51 8.13
N ILE A 183 19.86 4.59 9.04
CA ILE A 183 18.89 3.50 8.80
C ILE A 183 17.86 3.50 9.93
N ARG A 184 16.59 3.56 9.57
CA ARG A 184 15.48 3.37 10.49
C ARG A 184 14.76 2.07 10.16
N VAL A 185 14.58 1.22 11.17
CA VAL A 185 13.85 -0.05 11.03
C VAL A 185 12.56 0.05 11.81
N LYS A 186 11.43 -0.07 11.13
CA LYS A 186 10.09 0.04 11.70
C LYS A 186 9.43 -1.33 11.69
N VAL A 187 9.12 -1.83 12.87
CA VAL A 187 8.60 -3.18 13.07
C VAL A 187 7.14 -3.10 13.53
N ASP A 188 6.26 -3.85 12.87
CA ASP A 188 4.90 -4.04 13.38
C ASP A 188 4.95 -4.91 14.64
N CYS A 189 4.68 -4.30 15.79
CA CYS A 189 4.71 -4.95 17.10
C CYS A 189 3.34 -5.44 17.58
N ASP A 190 2.30 -5.42 16.72
CA ASP A 190 1.03 -6.06 17.02
C ASP A 190 1.15 -7.59 16.89
N GLY A 191 1.63 -8.24 17.95
CA GLY A 191 1.78 -9.68 18.02
C GLY A 191 3.23 -10.17 17.98
N LEU A 192 3.62 -10.83 16.88
CA LEU A 192 4.94 -11.51 16.83
C LEU A 192 6.11 -10.57 16.55
N GLY A 193 5.85 -9.44 15.95
CA GLY A 193 6.88 -8.46 15.65
C GLY A 193 7.61 -7.94 16.88
N VAL A 194 6.98 -7.95 18.07
CA VAL A 194 7.66 -7.64 19.34
C VAL A 194 8.96 -8.45 19.48
N GLY A 195 8.90 -9.76 19.18
CA GLY A 195 10.10 -10.59 19.27
C GLY A 195 11.18 -10.27 18.23
N VAL A 196 10.80 -9.70 17.07
CA VAL A 196 11.76 -9.18 16.06
C VAL A 196 12.34 -7.87 16.55
N TYR A 197 11.49 -6.97 17.04
CA TYR A 197 11.88 -5.69 17.62
C TYR A 197 12.88 -5.86 18.76
N ASP A 198 12.57 -6.67 19.79
CA ASP A 198 13.43 -6.92 20.93
C ASP A 198 14.80 -7.44 20.50
N ASN A 199 14.83 -8.44 19.60
CA ASN A 199 16.11 -8.99 19.11
C ASN A 199 16.93 -7.97 18.33
N LEU A 200 16.31 -7.11 17.52
CA LEU A 200 17.01 -6.05 16.79
C LEU A 200 17.49 -4.94 17.72
N TYR A 201 16.65 -4.54 18.66
CA TYR A 201 16.98 -3.50 19.64
C TYR A 201 18.19 -3.90 20.48
N ASP A 202 18.20 -5.12 21.01
CA ASP A 202 19.32 -5.68 21.77
C ASP A 202 20.60 -5.80 20.93
N ALA A 203 20.45 -6.09 19.63
CA ALA A 203 21.58 -6.24 18.70
C ALA A 203 22.07 -4.92 18.10
N ALA A 204 21.33 -3.81 18.21
CA ALA A 204 21.58 -2.56 17.46
C ALA A 204 23.00 -2.02 17.69
N GLY A 205 23.45 -1.94 18.94
CA GLY A 205 24.80 -1.49 19.27
C GLY A 205 25.89 -2.31 18.58
N LYS A 206 25.75 -3.64 18.59
CA LYS A 206 26.68 -4.56 17.94
C LYS A 206 26.64 -4.41 16.40
N ILE A 207 25.46 -4.24 15.82
CA ILE A 207 25.30 -4.02 14.37
C ILE A 207 26.02 -2.75 13.94
N MET A 208 25.84 -1.65 14.70
CA MET A 208 26.52 -0.36 14.44
C MET A 208 28.04 -0.48 14.52
N GLU A 209 28.57 -1.14 15.57
CA GLU A 209 30.00 -1.36 15.75
C GLU A 209 30.61 -2.19 14.63
N GLU A 210 29.97 -3.32 14.27
CA GLU A 210 30.42 -4.20 13.20
C GLU A 210 30.38 -3.48 11.83
N ALA A 211 29.33 -2.72 11.54
CA ALA A 211 29.21 -1.96 10.31
C ALA A 211 30.31 -0.88 10.21
N HIS A 212 30.54 -0.13 11.28
CA HIS A 212 31.57 0.89 11.32
C HIS A 212 32.98 0.28 11.16
N THR A 213 33.27 -0.81 11.87
CA THR A 213 34.55 -1.52 11.76
C THR A 213 34.82 -1.98 10.34
N GLU A 214 33.79 -2.54 9.67
CA GLU A 214 33.93 -3.02 8.29
C GLU A 214 34.08 -1.88 7.29
N ARG A 215 33.38 -0.76 7.45
CA ARG A 215 33.56 0.47 6.67
C ARG A 215 35.00 0.96 6.76
N CYS A 216 35.56 1.10 7.97
CA CYS A 216 36.93 1.50 8.19
C CYS A 216 37.93 0.52 7.60
N ARG A 217 37.65 -0.78 7.65
CA ARG A 217 38.50 -1.82 7.04
C ARG A 217 38.54 -1.74 5.52
N LEU A 218 37.37 -1.55 4.90
CA LEU A 218 37.22 -1.41 3.44
C LEU A 218 37.91 -0.12 2.95
N ALA A 219 37.71 1.01 3.60
CA ALA A 219 38.35 2.28 3.21
C ALA A 219 39.86 2.22 3.24
N LYS A 220 40.46 1.44 4.14
CA LYS A 220 41.93 1.24 4.18
C LYS A 220 42.46 0.37 3.04
N ARG A 221 41.63 -0.47 2.43
CA ARG A 221 42.03 -1.46 1.42
C ARG A 221 41.63 -1.07 0.01
N ASP A 222 40.59 -0.30 -0.12
CA ASP A 222 39.94 0.06 -1.40
C ASP A 222 39.86 1.59 -1.51
N PRO A 223 40.74 2.23 -2.32
CA PRO A 223 40.69 3.67 -2.56
C PRO A 223 39.40 4.17 -3.19
N GLU A 224 38.71 3.36 -4.03
CA GLU A 224 37.45 3.70 -4.64
C GLU A 224 36.35 3.72 -3.59
N TYR A 225 36.33 2.74 -2.69
CA TYR A 225 35.44 2.75 -1.54
C TYR A 225 35.67 3.96 -0.64
N ALA A 226 36.96 4.29 -0.37
CA ALA A 226 37.35 5.44 0.43
C ALA A 226 36.93 6.78 -0.19
N ALA A 227 37.05 6.94 -1.52
CA ALA A 227 36.66 8.13 -2.24
C ALA A 227 35.13 8.42 -2.21
N GLY A 228 34.33 7.42 -1.87
CA GLY A 228 32.88 7.58 -1.67
C GLY A 228 32.49 8.23 -0.34
N TRP A 229 33.45 8.53 0.55
CA TRP A 229 33.20 9.21 1.81
C TRP A 229 33.70 10.66 1.74
N PRO A 230 32.95 11.61 2.37
CA PRO A 230 33.40 13.03 2.41
C PRO A 230 34.81 13.20 3.02
N ASP A 231 35.09 12.41 4.06
CA ASP A 231 36.45 12.27 4.66
C ASP A 231 36.72 10.78 4.89
N SER A 232 37.70 10.25 4.17
CA SER A 232 38.11 8.86 4.31
C SER A 232 38.85 8.55 5.61
N GLN A 233 39.30 9.58 6.35
CA GLN A 233 39.94 9.43 7.65
C GLN A 233 38.93 9.50 8.81
N ASP A 234 37.77 10.10 8.58
CA ASP A 234 36.70 10.24 9.57
C ASP A 234 35.38 9.68 9.00
N ILE A 235 35.33 8.35 8.88
CA ILE A 235 34.12 7.64 8.42
C ILE A 235 33.08 7.70 9.54
N PRO A 236 31.87 8.25 9.28
CA PRO A 236 30.87 8.38 10.31
C PRO A 236 30.34 6.99 10.77
N PRO A 237 30.02 6.83 12.06
CA PRO A 237 29.33 5.66 12.53
C PRO A 237 27.96 5.55 11.86
N LEU A 238 27.40 4.33 11.84
CA LEU A 238 26.01 4.11 11.41
C LEU A 238 25.09 4.71 12.48
N ASP A 239 24.17 5.55 12.04
CA ASP A 239 23.01 5.99 12.81
C ASP A 239 21.88 5.00 12.56
N LEU A 240 21.59 4.14 13.56
CA LEU A 240 20.57 3.08 13.47
C LEU A 240 19.50 3.29 14.53
N GLU A 241 18.27 3.42 14.07
CA GLU A 241 17.11 3.51 14.93
C GLU A 241 16.16 2.32 14.68
N ILE A 242 15.77 1.63 15.77
CA ILE A 242 14.76 0.57 15.75
C ILE A 242 13.48 1.14 16.35
N VAL A 243 12.40 1.16 15.57
CA VAL A 243 11.15 1.83 15.89
C VAL A 243 10.02 0.81 16.02
N GLU A 244 9.36 0.85 17.16
CA GLU A 244 8.15 0.08 17.40
C GLU A 244 6.95 0.76 16.72
N CYS A 245 6.18 0.00 15.96
CA CYS A 245 4.96 0.46 15.30
C CYS A 245 3.78 -0.44 15.63
N HIS A 246 2.58 0.15 15.67
CA HIS A 246 1.34 -0.56 15.98
C HIS A 246 0.28 -0.27 14.93
N PHE A 247 -0.17 -1.29 14.21
CA PHE A 247 -1.28 -1.18 13.25
C PHE A 247 -2.62 -0.92 13.95
N GLY A 248 -2.78 -1.40 15.19
CA GLY A 248 -3.97 -1.19 16.01
C GLY A 248 -4.06 0.17 16.72
N GLY A 249 -3.07 1.05 16.54
CA GLY A 249 -3.01 2.36 17.19
C GLY A 249 -4.09 3.36 16.75
N ALA A 250 -4.04 4.57 17.31
CA ALA A 250 -4.96 5.65 16.98
C ALA A 250 -4.82 6.08 15.51
N GLY A 251 -5.94 6.43 14.90
CA GLY A 251 -5.98 7.04 13.58
C GLY A 251 -5.67 8.54 13.62
N GLY A 252 -5.82 9.18 12.47
CA GLY A 252 -5.58 10.61 12.33
C GLY A 252 -5.58 11.03 10.88
N LYS A 253 -4.96 12.16 10.61
CA LYS A 253 -4.73 12.71 9.27
C LYS A 253 -3.30 12.44 8.84
N VAL A 254 -3.08 12.30 7.55
CA VAL A 254 -1.72 12.17 6.99
C VAL A 254 -0.94 13.47 7.14
N ASP A 255 -1.60 14.60 6.84
CA ASP A 255 -1.12 15.95 7.06
C ASP A 255 -2.24 16.76 7.72
N GLU A 256 -1.92 17.82 8.48
CA GLU A 256 -2.91 18.64 9.21
C GLU A 256 -3.99 19.21 8.28
N ASP A 257 -3.60 19.61 7.06
CA ASP A 257 -4.50 20.19 6.06
C ASP A 257 -5.25 19.12 5.22
N ASP A 258 -4.96 17.80 5.41
CA ASP A 258 -5.68 16.75 4.69
C ASP A 258 -7.15 16.73 5.12
N PRO A 259 -8.11 16.84 4.17
CA PRO A 259 -9.52 16.69 4.48
C PRO A 259 -9.91 15.27 4.90
N VAL A 260 -9.02 14.30 4.68
CA VAL A 260 -9.24 12.87 4.94
C VAL A 260 -8.68 12.49 6.30
N GLU A 261 -9.52 11.88 7.13
CA GLU A 261 -9.15 11.32 8.43
C GLU A 261 -9.31 9.80 8.41
N TYR A 262 -8.36 9.10 9.01
CA TYR A 262 -8.33 7.64 9.08
C TYR A 262 -8.71 7.16 10.49
N SER A 263 -9.45 6.06 10.60
CA SER A 263 -9.99 5.57 11.87
C SER A 263 -8.94 4.93 12.80
N ASN A 264 -7.84 4.44 12.24
CA ASN A 264 -6.75 3.79 12.98
C ASN A 264 -5.40 4.00 12.29
N SER A 265 -4.32 3.61 12.95
CA SER A 265 -2.96 3.76 12.43
C SER A 265 -2.71 2.95 11.15
N THR A 266 -3.33 1.77 10.97
CA THR A 266 -3.29 1.05 9.68
C THR A 266 -3.79 1.95 8.55
N GLY A 267 -4.96 2.57 8.75
CA GLY A 267 -5.53 3.50 7.79
C GLY A 267 -4.60 4.67 7.50
N LEU A 268 -4.00 5.24 8.54
CA LEU A 268 -3.08 6.37 8.44
C LEU A 268 -1.81 6.00 7.65
N MET A 269 -1.18 4.85 7.94
CA MET A 269 0.00 4.35 7.23
C MET A 269 -0.31 4.14 5.73
N TRP A 270 -1.43 3.49 5.41
CA TRP A 270 -1.88 3.29 4.04
C TRP A 270 -2.31 4.60 3.37
N GLY A 271 -2.87 5.53 4.12
CA GLY A 271 -3.20 6.88 3.67
C GLY A 271 -1.95 7.62 3.21
N LYS A 272 -0.84 7.44 3.92
CA LYS A 272 0.45 8.02 3.54
C LYS A 272 0.97 7.43 2.22
N VAL A 273 0.89 6.11 2.03
CA VAL A 273 1.22 5.47 0.74
C VAL A 273 0.36 6.05 -0.38
N ARG A 274 -0.97 6.12 -0.16
CA ARG A 274 -1.93 6.69 -1.12
C ARG A 274 -1.55 8.11 -1.51
N GLN A 275 -1.22 8.97 -0.55
CA GLN A 275 -0.85 10.35 -0.82
C GLN A 275 0.44 10.44 -1.63
N PHE A 276 1.49 9.71 -1.23
CA PHE A 276 2.76 9.72 -1.94
C PHE A 276 2.64 9.24 -3.38
N LEU A 277 1.83 8.21 -3.63
CA LEU A 277 1.55 7.71 -4.98
C LEU A 277 0.74 8.73 -5.79
N LYS A 278 -0.32 9.30 -5.22
CA LYS A 278 -1.16 10.32 -5.86
C LYS A 278 -0.36 11.56 -6.25
N ASP A 279 0.59 11.96 -5.41
CA ASP A 279 1.43 13.14 -5.61
C ASP A 279 2.66 12.86 -6.51
N GLY A 280 2.82 11.62 -6.98
CA GLY A 280 3.98 11.22 -7.80
C GLY A 280 5.32 11.29 -7.05
N ARG A 281 5.31 11.18 -5.72
CA ARG A 281 6.48 11.33 -4.86
C ARG A 281 7.19 10.01 -4.54
N LEU A 282 6.58 8.88 -4.89
CA LEU A 282 7.10 7.55 -4.63
C LEU A 282 7.37 6.81 -5.93
N GLN A 283 8.59 6.32 -6.10
CA GLN A 283 8.92 5.36 -7.13
C GLN A 283 8.68 3.94 -6.59
N LEU A 284 7.94 3.14 -7.34
CA LEU A 284 7.78 1.70 -7.08
C LEU A 284 8.58 0.87 -8.09
N ALA A 285 8.92 -0.37 -7.70
CA ALA A 285 9.28 -1.39 -8.69
C ALA A 285 8.04 -1.75 -9.53
N ASP A 286 8.23 -2.09 -10.79
CA ASP A 286 7.17 -2.67 -11.64
C ASP A 286 6.95 -4.12 -11.19
N ASP A 287 6.02 -4.31 -10.26
CA ASP A 287 5.80 -5.57 -9.54
C ASP A 287 4.30 -5.84 -9.38
N ASP A 288 3.83 -6.85 -10.11
CA ASP A 288 2.42 -7.26 -10.12
C ASP A 288 1.91 -7.67 -8.74
N ALA A 289 2.75 -8.28 -7.89
CA ALA A 289 2.35 -8.73 -6.56
C ALA A 289 2.12 -7.53 -5.63
N LEU A 290 3.03 -6.56 -5.63
CA LEU A 290 2.89 -5.30 -4.90
C LEU A 290 1.67 -4.51 -5.40
N PHE A 291 1.51 -4.35 -6.71
CA PHE A 291 0.38 -3.61 -7.29
C PHE A 291 -0.96 -4.25 -6.95
N SER A 292 -1.02 -5.60 -7.03
CA SER A 292 -2.21 -6.34 -6.64
C SER A 292 -2.57 -6.11 -5.16
N GLN A 293 -1.59 -6.14 -4.26
CA GLN A 293 -1.82 -5.90 -2.83
C GLN A 293 -2.27 -4.47 -2.56
N LEU A 294 -1.65 -3.47 -3.17
CA LEU A 294 -1.99 -2.06 -3.01
C LEU A 294 -3.40 -1.74 -3.50
N THR A 295 -3.78 -2.28 -4.66
CA THR A 295 -5.03 -1.91 -5.34
C THR A 295 -6.25 -2.73 -4.90
N ASN A 296 -6.05 -3.91 -4.31
CA ASN A 296 -7.16 -4.78 -3.90
C ASN A 296 -7.70 -4.50 -2.49
N ARG A 297 -6.99 -3.71 -1.67
CA ARG A 297 -7.48 -3.37 -0.34
C ARG A 297 -8.54 -2.28 -0.40
N ARG A 298 -9.72 -2.61 0.12
CA ARG A 298 -10.89 -1.74 0.09
C ARG A 298 -10.94 -0.83 1.30
N TYR A 299 -11.75 0.22 1.17
CA TYR A 299 -12.07 1.09 2.29
C TYR A 299 -13.58 1.35 2.36
N MET A 300 -14.03 1.76 3.50
CA MET A 300 -15.37 2.31 3.72
C MET A 300 -15.25 3.64 4.47
N VAL A 301 -16.29 4.46 4.35
CA VAL A 301 -16.40 5.67 5.13
C VAL A 301 -17.29 5.36 6.34
N SER A 302 -16.76 5.53 7.54
CA SER A 302 -17.48 5.34 8.79
C SER A 302 -18.62 6.39 8.96
N LYS A 303 -19.48 6.20 9.96
CA LYS A 303 -20.55 7.17 10.27
C LYS A 303 -20.01 8.56 10.62
N ASP A 304 -18.81 8.60 11.19
CA ASP A 304 -18.12 9.83 11.58
C ASP A 304 -17.30 10.45 10.44
N GLY A 305 -17.42 9.92 9.22
CA GLY A 305 -16.75 10.44 8.03
C GLY A 305 -15.29 10.01 7.88
N LYS A 306 -14.77 9.12 8.74
CA LYS A 306 -13.38 8.63 8.67
C LYS A 306 -13.24 7.45 7.72
N ILE A 307 -12.08 7.31 7.10
CA ILE A 307 -11.73 6.14 6.29
C ILE A 307 -11.38 4.98 7.21
N GLU A 308 -12.04 3.85 6.99
CA GLU A 308 -11.76 2.56 7.62
C GLU A 308 -11.36 1.56 6.55
N LEU A 309 -10.16 0.96 6.69
CA LEU A 309 -9.68 -0.05 5.75
C LEU A 309 -10.34 -1.40 5.99
N GLU A 310 -10.50 -2.14 4.90
CA GLU A 310 -10.90 -3.54 4.94
C GLU A 310 -9.92 -4.37 5.77
N ARG A 311 -10.44 -5.19 6.67
CA ARG A 311 -9.64 -6.08 7.51
C ARG A 311 -9.05 -7.24 6.69
N LYS A 312 -7.87 -7.72 7.08
CA LYS A 312 -7.18 -8.86 6.41
C LYS A 312 -8.10 -10.10 6.30
N GLU A 313 -8.92 -10.37 7.32
CA GLU A 313 -9.87 -11.50 7.29
C GLU A 313 -10.96 -11.34 6.23
N ALA A 314 -11.39 -10.12 5.95
CA ALA A 314 -12.38 -9.85 4.91
C ALA A 314 -11.76 -10.00 3.51
N MET A 315 -10.50 -9.59 3.32
CA MET A 315 -9.74 -9.85 2.10
C MET A 315 -9.60 -11.35 1.85
N LYS A 316 -9.21 -12.14 2.86
CA LYS A 316 -9.10 -13.60 2.77
C LYS A 316 -10.44 -14.27 2.39
N LYS A 317 -11.57 -13.80 2.92
CA LYS A 317 -12.91 -14.28 2.53
C LYS A 317 -13.26 -13.99 1.07
N ARG A 318 -12.64 -12.98 0.45
CA ARG A 318 -12.75 -12.69 -0.99
C ARG A 318 -11.77 -13.52 -1.84
N GLY A 319 -10.98 -14.41 -1.24
CA GLY A 319 -9.98 -15.23 -1.93
C GLY A 319 -8.67 -14.50 -2.21
N LEU A 320 -8.41 -13.37 -1.55
CA LEU A 320 -7.16 -12.63 -1.65
C LEU A 320 -6.17 -13.06 -0.57
N GLN A 321 -4.89 -12.94 -0.90
CA GLN A 321 -3.83 -13.10 0.08
C GLN A 321 -3.74 -11.88 1.01
N SER A 322 -3.03 -12.04 2.13
CA SER A 322 -2.66 -10.93 3.01
C SER A 322 -1.79 -9.92 2.26
N PRO A 323 -1.96 -8.61 2.49
CA PRO A 323 -1.20 -7.58 1.79
C PRO A 323 0.16 -7.29 2.48
N ASP A 324 0.92 -8.35 2.80
CA ASP A 324 2.12 -8.26 3.62
C ASP A 324 3.21 -7.37 3.03
N ILE A 325 3.37 -7.38 1.68
CA ILE A 325 4.32 -6.50 0.97
C ILE A 325 3.89 -5.03 1.10
N ALA A 326 2.60 -4.77 0.90
CA ALA A 326 2.05 -3.43 0.97
C ALA A 326 2.03 -2.89 2.43
N ASP A 327 1.78 -3.76 3.42
CA ASP A 327 1.85 -3.40 4.83
C ASP A 327 3.30 -3.05 5.24
N ALA A 328 4.30 -3.81 4.77
CA ALA A 328 5.72 -3.49 4.99
C ALA A 328 6.14 -2.18 4.31
N LEU A 329 5.67 -1.89 3.09
CA LEU A 329 5.86 -0.58 2.44
C LEU A 329 5.23 0.55 3.27
N ALA A 330 4.01 0.35 3.77
CA ALA A 330 3.30 1.33 4.57
C ALA A 330 4.06 1.65 5.88
N LEU A 331 4.63 0.63 6.52
CA LEU A 331 5.54 0.81 7.67
C LEU A 331 6.79 1.60 7.29
N ALA A 332 7.44 1.27 6.16
CA ALA A 332 8.64 1.98 5.73
C ALA A 332 8.40 3.48 5.53
N LEU A 333 7.23 3.87 5.00
CA LEU A 333 6.84 5.27 4.81
C LEU A 333 6.39 5.98 6.09
N TYR A 334 5.88 5.22 7.06
CA TYR A 334 5.31 5.79 8.27
C TYR A 334 6.40 6.35 9.19
N ASP A 335 6.15 7.51 9.78
CA ASP A 335 6.88 8.02 10.95
C ASP A 335 5.89 8.08 12.09
N PRO A 336 6.04 7.25 13.12
CA PRO A 336 5.32 7.48 14.35
C PRO A 336 5.76 8.84 14.90
N GLU A 337 4.82 9.65 15.34
CA GLU A 337 5.14 10.87 16.09
C GLU A 337 6.03 10.45 17.27
N GLU A 338 7.09 11.22 17.51
CA GLU A 338 7.94 10.98 18.69
C GLU A 338 7.01 10.94 19.91
N PRO A 339 7.07 9.91 20.77
CA PRO A 339 6.30 9.93 22.01
C PRO A 339 6.70 11.20 22.74
N LEU A 340 5.71 12.04 23.07
CA LEU A 340 5.92 13.22 23.89
C LEU A 340 6.77 12.77 25.09
N PRO A 341 7.91 13.42 25.39
CA PRO A 341 8.75 13.03 26.51
C PRO A 341 7.83 12.90 27.73
N PHE A 342 7.89 11.76 28.40
CA PHE A 342 7.11 11.47 29.58
C PHE A 342 7.21 12.70 30.50
N GLY A 343 6.11 13.42 30.61
CA GLY A 343 6.07 14.56 31.51
C GLY A 343 6.54 14.09 32.87
N ASP A 344 7.56 14.75 33.34
CA ASP A 344 8.11 14.58 34.68
C ASP A 344 6.91 14.58 35.63
N SER A 345 6.50 13.40 36.10
CA SER A 345 5.47 13.26 37.11
C SER A 345 6.06 13.88 38.37
N GLY A 346 5.82 15.18 38.49
CA GLY A 346 6.12 15.93 39.69
C GLY A 346 5.45 15.26 40.90
N LEU A 347 6.12 14.28 41.47
CA LEU A 347 5.89 13.87 42.83
C LEU A 347 6.34 15.04 43.70
N GLY A 348 5.34 15.87 44.03
CA GLY A 348 5.48 16.90 45.05
C GLY A 348 6.16 16.36 46.30
N LYS A 349 7.30 16.88 46.60
CA LYS A 349 7.84 16.88 47.93
C LYS A 349 7.06 17.96 48.70
N ASP A 350 6.03 17.53 49.40
CA ASP A 350 5.57 18.26 50.54
C ASP A 350 6.21 17.69 51.79
N SER A 351 7.05 18.47 52.38
CA SER A 351 7.55 18.37 53.76
C SER A 351 6.63 19.12 54.68
#